data_be12265d2ac03255b050c362627581d4
#
_entry.id   be12265d2ac03255b050c362627581d4
#
_cell.length_a   1.000
_cell.length_b   1.000
_cell.length_c   1.000
_cell.angle_alpha   90.00
_cell.angle_beta   90.00
_cell.angle_gamma   90.00
#
_symmetry.space_group_name_H-M   'P 1'
#
loop_
_entity.id
_entity.type
_entity.pdbx_description
1 polymer ?
#
loop_
_entity_poly.entity_id
_entity_poly.type
_entity_poly.pdbx_seq_one_letter_code
_entity_poly.pdbx_strand_id
1 'polypeptide(L)'
;MNTSAVPSAPTRWLDIKAGIVILDVLLLCAMLAWLPFDPMINKGLGILIFIAILWLTEAVNITITALSIPVLATLLGVFDMSKSLTDFANPVLFLFFGGFALAAALSKQGLDTQIAAKVMQLAKGHLGWAAIVLFTITAALSMWISNTAT
;
A
#
# COMPACT_ATOMS: atom_id res chain seq x y z
N MET A 1 1.19 -35.41 -29.65
CA MET A 1 0.66 -34.70 -28.50
C MET A 1 1.84 -34.27 -27.63
N ASN A 2 2.26 -33.01 -27.78
CA ASN A 2 3.44 -32.48 -27.08
C ASN A 2 2.90 -31.66 -25.88
N THR A 3 2.89 -32.27 -24.71
CA THR A 3 2.59 -31.56 -23.46
C THR A 3 3.78 -30.70 -23.11
N SER A 4 3.74 -29.44 -23.51
CA SER A 4 4.67 -28.41 -23.06
C SER A 4 4.54 -28.28 -21.53
N ALA A 5 5.53 -28.79 -20.81
CA ALA A 5 5.67 -28.64 -19.40
C ALA A 5 5.70 -27.12 -19.07
N VAL A 6 4.71 -26.67 -18.30
CA VAL A 6 4.72 -25.31 -17.71
C VAL A 6 5.98 -25.21 -16.85
N PRO A 7 6.85 -24.20 -17.06
CA PRO A 7 8.04 -24.03 -16.21
C PRO A 7 7.57 -23.83 -14.76
N SER A 8 7.96 -24.74 -13.86
CA SER A 8 7.76 -24.55 -12.43
C SER A 8 8.51 -23.29 -11.99
N ALA A 9 7.79 -22.35 -11.38
CA ALA A 9 8.42 -21.17 -10.78
C ALA A 9 9.54 -21.62 -9.84
N PRO A 10 10.68 -20.92 -9.80
CA PRO A 10 11.81 -21.36 -9.01
C PRO A 10 11.43 -21.42 -7.52
N THR A 11 11.45 -22.60 -6.96
CA THR A 11 11.11 -22.93 -5.56
C THR A 11 11.84 -22.03 -4.55
N ARG A 12 13.01 -21.54 -4.91
CA ARG A 12 13.88 -20.69 -4.10
C ARG A 12 13.22 -19.35 -3.67
N TRP A 13 12.35 -18.75 -4.50
CA TRP A 13 11.64 -17.52 -4.15
C TRP A 13 10.53 -17.76 -3.13
N LEU A 14 9.86 -18.89 -3.22
CA LEU A 14 8.83 -19.29 -2.27
C LEU A 14 9.45 -19.57 -0.90
N ASP A 15 10.64 -20.18 -0.86
CA ASP A 15 11.37 -20.47 0.38
C ASP A 15 11.81 -19.19 1.09
N ILE A 16 12.28 -18.18 0.35
CA ILE A 16 12.68 -16.89 0.92
C ILE A 16 11.45 -16.16 1.50
N LYS A 17 10.35 -16.09 0.76
CA LYS A 17 9.11 -15.44 1.23
C LYS A 17 8.54 -16.14 2.47
N ALA A 18 8.54 -17.47 2.47
CA ALA A 18 8.13 -18.25 3.64
C ALA A 18 9.05 -17.98 4.84
N GLY A 19 10.35 -17.91 4.63
CA GLY A 19 11.32 -17.56 5.67
C GLY A 19 11.06 -16.17 6.28
N ILE A 20 10.76 -15.17 5.46
CA ILE A 20 10.41 -13.82 5.92
C ILE A 20 9.14 -13.85 6.79
N VAL A 21 8.10 -14.54 6.34
CA VAL A 21 6.83 -14.64 7.10
C VAL A 21 7.06 -15.33 8.45
N ILE A 22 7.83 -16.43 8.47
CA ILE A 22 8.14 -17.15 9.72
C ILE A 22 8.92 -16.24 10.68
N LEU A 23 9.94 -15.55 10.18
CA LEU A 23 10.74 -14.62 11.00
C LEU A 23 9.88 -13.48 11.56
N ASP A 24 8.98 -12.95 10.75
CA ASP A 24 8.08 -11.86 11.12
C ASP A 24 7.07 -12.30 12.20
N VAL A 25 6.51 -13.51 12.08
CA VAL A 25 5.64 -14.09 13.12
C VAL A 25 6.42 -14.30 14.43
N LEU A 26 7.66 -14.78 14.36
CA LEU A 26 8.52 -14.93 15.55
C LEU A 26 8.82 -13.56 16.19
N LEU A 27 9.07 -12.54 15.39
CA LEU A 27 9.27 -11.19 15.86
C LEU A 27 8.01 -10.63 16.54
N LEU A 28 6.84 -10.82 15.96
CA LEU A 28 5.56 -10.45 16.57
C LEU A 28 5.40 -11.14 17.94
N CYS A 29 5.62 -12.44 18.02
CA CYS A 29 5.54 -13.18 19.29
C CYS A 29 6.54 -12.66 20.31
N ALA A 30 7.77 -12.36 19.89
CA ALA A 30 8.80 -11.80 20.78
C ALA A 30 8.40 -10.41 21.30
N MET A 31 7.84 -9.55 20.43
CA MET A 31 7.36 -8.24 20.84
C MET A 31 6.22 -8.30 21.84
N LEU A 32 5.30 -9.23 21.65
CA LEU A 32 4.18 -9.44 22.58
C LEU A 32 4.64 -9.96 23.95
N ALA A 33 5.75 -10.74 24.00
CA ALA A 33 6.24 -11.38 25.21
C ALA A 33 7.23 -10.51 26.01
N TRP A 34 8.08 -9.72 25.34
CA TRP A 34 9.27 -9.13 25.99
C TRP A 34 9.31 -7.61 25.99
N LEU A 35 8.44 -6.90 25.28
CA LEU A 35 8.46 -5.44 25.34
C LEU A 35 8.00 -4.93 26.73
N PRO A 36 8.71 -3.95 27.29
CA PRO A 36 8.45 -3.44 28.65
C PRO A 36 7.39 -2.34 28.68
N PHE A 37 6.47 -2.28 27.71
CA PHE A 37 5.40 -1.29 27.66
C PHE A 37 4.07 -1.87 28.14
N ASP A 38 3.05 -1.02 28.17
CA ASP A 38 1.67 -1.45 28.42
C ASP A 38 1.25 -2.54 27.42
N PRO A 39 0.54 -3.60 27.86
CA PRO A 39 0.12 -4.69 26.98
C PRO A 39 -0.64 -4.23 25.73
N MET A 40 -1.40 -3.14 25.83
CA MET A 40 -2.12 -2.59 24.68
C MET A 40 -1.17 -1.95 23.67
N ILE A 41 -0.15 -1.25 24.14
CA ILE A 41 0.91 -0.65 23.33
C ILE A 41 1.72 -1.74 22.64
N ASN A 42 2.10 -2.80 23.35
CA ASN A 42 2.84 -3.93 22.78
C ASN A 42 2.10 -4.59 21.64
N LYS A 43 0.79 -4.81 21.80
CA LYS A 43 -0.08 -5.37 20.76
C LYS A 43 -0.16 -4.45 19.53
N GLY A 44 -0.39 -3.16 19.74
CA GLY A 44 -0.47 -2.17 18.66
C GLY A 44 0.84 -2.05 17.89
N LEU A 45 1.98 -1.93 18.58
CA LEU A 45 3.31 -1.88 17.97
C LEU A 45 3.66 -3.19 17.26
N GLY A 46 3.32 -4.34 17.85
CA GLY A 46 3.54 -5.64 17.24
C GLY A 46 2.79 -5.77 15.91
N ILE A 47 1.50 -5.43 15.87
CA ILE A 47 0.72 -5.43 14.63
C ILE A 47 1.33 -4.45 13.61
N LEU A 48 1.67 -3.23 14.02
CA LEU A 48 2.21 -2.22 13.13
C LEU A 48 3.50 -2.69 12.45
N ILE A 49 4.45 -3.23 13.22
CA ILE A 49 5.74 -3.69 12.71
C ILE A 49 5.54 -4.93 11.82
N PHE A 50 4.73 -5.88 12.25
CA PHE A 50 4.39 -7.06 11.47
C PHE A 50 3.82 -6.70 10.09
N ILE A 51 2.82 -5.84 10.05
CA ILE A 51 2.21 -5.40 8.79
C ILE A 51 3.19 -4.59 7.93
N ALA A 52 4.01 -3.74 8.54
CA ALA A 52 5.03 -2.95 7.84
C ALA A 52 6.07 -3.85 7.16
N ILE A 53 6.55 -4.90 7.83
CA ILE A 53 7.51 -5.85 7.25
C ILE A 53 6.88 -6.62 6.09
N LEU A 54 5.66 -7.15 6.26
CA LEU A 54 4.96 -7.84 5.18
C LEU A 54 4.72 -6.93 3.97
N TRP A 55 4.42 -5.66 4.21
CA TRP A 55 4.15 -4.69 3.14
C TRP A 55 5.43 -4.29 2.40
N LEU A 56 6.52 -4.00 3.13
CA LEU A 56 7.80 -3.61 2.54
C LEU A 56 8.48 -4.76 1.80
N THR A 57 8.32 -6.00 2.27
CA THR A 57 8.96 -7.18 1.67
C THR A 57 8.13 -7.80 0.55
N GLU A 58 6.85 -7.44 0.45
CA GLU A 58 5.88 -8.08 -0.45
C GLU A 58 5.91 -9.63 -0.34
N ALA A 59 6.23 -10.12 0.87
CA ALA A 59 6.30 -11.55 1.12
C ALA A 59 4.93 -12.22 0.95
N VAL A 60 3.86 -11.49 1.30
CA VAL A 60 2.45 -11.86 1.14
C VAL A 60 1.77 -10.86 0.21
N ASN A 61 0.72 -11.27 -0.48
CA ASN A 61 -0.06 -10.37 -1.32
C ASN A 61 -0.60 -9.19 -0.49
N ILE A 62 -0.46 -7.98 -1.03
CA ILE A 62 -0.82 -6.74 -0.34
C ILE A 62 -2.27 -6.72 0.18
N THR A 63 -3.20 -7.35 -0.56
CA THR A 63 -4.59 -7.46 -0.15
C THR A 63 -4.75 -8.35 1.08
N ILE A 64 -4.03 -9.48 1.13
CA ILE A 64 -4.03 -10.39 2.29
C ILE A 64 -3.41 -9.68 3.49
N THR A 65 -2.30 -8.97 3.29
CA THR A 65 -1.65 -8.16 4.33
C THR A 65 -2.62 -7.11 4.89
N ALA A 66 -3.34 -6.40 4.03
CA ALA A 66 -4.33 -5.41 4.47
C ALA A 66 -5.48 -6.05 5.27
N LEU A 67 -6.02 -7.18 4.81
CA LEU A 67 -7.09 -7.90 5.50
C LEU A 67 -6.63 -8.54 6.82
N SER A 68 -5.34 -8.82 6.98
CA SER A 68 -4.81 -9.34 8.25
C SER A 68 -4.82 -8.32 9.39
N ILE A 69 -4.88 -7.01 9.09
CA ILE A 69 -4.93 -5.93 10.11
C ILE A 69 -6.16 -6.09 11.03
N PRO A 70 -7.42 -6.07 10.53
CA PRO A 70 -8.59 -6.22 11.39
C PRO A 70 -8.65 -7.58 12.07
N VAL A 71 -8.18 -8.63 11.41
CA VAL A 71 -8.11 -9.97 11.99
C VAL A 71 -7.17 -9.99 13.20
N LEU A 72 -5.94 -9.49 13.06
CA LEU A 72 -4.97 -9.43 14.15
C LEU A 72 -5.42 -8.50 15.28
N ALA A 73 -5.98 -7.34 14.94
CA ALA A 73 -6.48 -6.38 15.92
C ALA A 73 -7.59 -7.00 16.79
N THR A 74 -8.46 -7.80 16.18
CA THR A 74 -9.54 -8.51 16.90
C THR A 74 -9.00 -9.69 17.70
N LEU A 75 -8.14 -10.53 17.11
CA LEU A 75 -7.57 -11.71 17.78
C LEU A 75 -6.72 -11.34 19.00
N LEU A 76 -5.96 -10.25 18.91
CA LEU A 76 -5.15 -9.75 20.00
C LEU A 76 -5.96 -8.89 21.00
N GLY A 77 -7.25 -8.67 20.75
CA GLY A 77 -8.13 -7.89 21.62
C GLY A 77 -7.76 -6.41 21.70
N VAL A 78 -7.24 -5.83 20.62
CA VAL A 78 -6.99 -4.38 20.50
C VAL A 78 -8.27 -3.64 20.22
N PHE A 79 -9.10 -4.18 19.31
CA PHE A 79 -10.40 -3.67 18.94
C PHE A 79 -11.42 -4.81 18.77
N ASP A 80 -12.70 -4.47 18.93
CA ASP A 80 -13.79 -5.35 18.55
C ASP A 80 -13.86 -5.47 17.02
N MET A 81 -14.40 -6.58 16.51
CA MET A 81 -14.55 -6.84 15.08
C MET A 81 -15.25 -5.69 14.35
N SER A 82 -16.34 -5.17 14.93
CA SER A 82 -17.08 -4.06 14.33
C SER A 82 -16.21 -2.82 14.18
N LYS A 83 -15.46 -2.46 15.22
CA LYS A 83 -14.54 -1.32 15.20
C LYS A 83 -13.37 -1.53 14.26
N SER A 84 -12.82 -2.73 14.21
CA SER A 84 -11.70 -3.08 13.31
C SER A 84 -12.08 -2.98 11.82
N LEU A 85 -13.36 -3.17 11.49
CA LEU A 85 -13.87 -3.11 10.13
C LEU A 85 -14.40 -1.72 9.74
N THR A 86 -14.63 -0.83 10.70
CA THR A 86 -15.18 0.51 10.43
C THR A 86 -14.32 1.31 9.47
N ASP A 87 -13.00 1.19 9.56
CA ASP A 87 -12.07 1.91 8.68
C ASP A 87 -12.16 1.47 7.22
N PHE A 88 -12.62 0.25 6.94
CA PHE A 88 -12.87 -0.22 5.56
C PHE A 88 -14.11 0.42 4.93
N ALA A 89 -15.00 0.97 5.72
CA ALA A 89 -16.19 1.71 5.28
C ALA A 89 -16.01 3.23 5.35
N ASN A 90 -14.77 3.72 5.55
CA ASN A 90 -14.48 5.13 5.64
C ASN A 90 -14.81 5.84 4.31
N PRO A 91 -15.58 6.94 4.31
CA PRO A 91 -15.93 7.71 3.11
C PRO A 91 -14.71 8.14 2.27
N VAL A 92 -13.55 8.36 2.89
CA VAL A 92 -12.30 8.72 2.19
C VAL A 92 -11.86 7.62 1.23
N LEU A 93 -12.11 6.34 1.52
CA LEU A 93 -11.80 5.23 0.61
C LEU A 93 -12.62 5.31 -0.68
N PHE A 94 -13.89 5.72 -0.59
CA PHE A 94 -14.74 5.92 -1.76
C PHE A 94 -14.29 7.11 -2.60
N LEU A 95 -13.75 8.16 -1.96
CA LEU A 95 -13.11 9.27 -2.67
C LEU A 95 -11.88 8.79 -3.47
N PHE A 96 -11.01 8.01 -2.86
CA PHE A 96 -9.87 7.39 -3.55
C PHE A 96 -10.32 6.47 -4.69
N PHE A 97 -11.33 5.66 -4.46
CA PHE A 97 -11.88 4.79 -5.50
C PHE A 97 -12.40 5.61 -6.70
N GLY A 98 -13.12 6.70 -6.44
CA GLY A 98 -13.54 7.64 -7.49
C GLY A 98 -12.36 8.26 -8.24
N GLY A 99 -11.32 8.66 -7.51
CA GLY A 99 -10.07 9.17 -8.09
C GLY A 99 -9.37 8.15 -8.99
N PHE A 100 -9.27 6.90 -8.55
CA PHE A 100 -8.68 5.82 -9.35
C PHE A 100 -9.51 5.50 -10.60
N ALA A 101 -10.84 5.50 -10.49
CA ALA A 101 -11.73 5.32 -11.64
C ALA A 101 -11.55 6.44 -12.68
N LEU A 102 -11.43 7.69 -12.21
CA LEU A 102 -11.17 8.84 -13.07
C LEU A 102 -9.77 8.73 -13.72
N ALA A 103 -8.73 8.39 -12.95
CA ALA A 103 -7.39 8.19 -13.49
C ALA A 103 -7.35 7.09 -14.55
N ALA A 104 -8.04 5.97 -14.33
CA ALA A 104 -8.16 4.88 -15.30
C ALA A 104 -8.90 5.34 -16.57
N ALA A 105 -9.94 6.15 -16.45
CA ALA A 105 -10.66 6.72 -17.59
C ALA A 105 -9.78 7.68 -18.39
N LEU A 106 -9.00 8.54 -17.73
CA LEU A 106 -8.05 9.47 -18.37
C LEU A 106 -6.97 8.70 -19.12
N SER A 107 -6.41 7.66 -18.52
CA SER A 107 -5.38 6.82 -19.13
C SER A 107 -5.93 6.06 -20.34
N LYS A 108 -7.14 5.52 -20.23
CA LYS A 108 -7.80 4.84 -21.36
C LYS A 108 -8.07 5.76 -22.56
N GLN A 109 -8.27 7.05 -22.31
CA GLN A 109 -8.44 8.08 -23.34
C GLN A 109 -7.10 8.63 -23.87
N GLY A 110 -5.97 8.22 -23.32
CA GLY A 110 -4.64 8.72 -23.68
C GLY A 110 -4.39 10.18 -23.28
N LEU A 111 -5.20 10.72 -22.35
CA LEU A 111 -5.05 12.10 -21.89
C LEU A 111 -3.81 12.29 -21.04
N ASP A 112 -3.39 11.29 -20.29
CA ASP A 112 -2.13 11.22 -19.54
C ASP A 112 -0.93 11.46 -20.48
N THR A 113 -0.89 10.76 -21.61
CA THR A 113 0.15 10.91 -22.63
C THR A 113 0.13 12.32 -23.26
N GLN A 114 -1.04 12.86 -23.52
CA GLN A 114 -1.18 14.22 -24.06
C GLN A 114 -0.71 15.28 -23.07
N ILE A 115 -1.04 15.13 -21.77
CA ILE A 115 -0.60 16.01 -20.71
C ILE A 115 0.94 15.93 -20.58
N ALA A 116 1.50 14.72 -20.55
CA ALA A 116 2.94 14.51 -20.51
C ALA A 116 3.66 15.15 -21.68
N ALA A 117 3.13 15.01 -22.90
CA ALA A 117 3.68 15.64 -24.10
C ALA A 117 3.67 17.17 -24.01
N LYS A 118 2.58 17.78 -23.53
CA LYS A 118 2.50 19.24 -23.31
C LYS A 118 3.48 19.73 -22.26
N VAL A 119 3.64 19.01 -21.15
CA VAL A 119 4.63 19.33 -20.12
C VAL A 119 6.04 19.27 -20.69
N MET A 120 6.37 18.26 -21.49
CA MET A 120 7.67 18.14 -22.16
C MET A 120 7.92 19.26 -23.18
N GLN A 121 6.90 19.69 -23.90
CA GLN A 121 7.00 20.85 -24.81
C GLN A 121 7.29 22.13 -24.03
N LEU A 122 6.57 22.41 -22.94
CA LEU A 122 6.81 23.55 -22.06
C LEU A 122 8.21 23.53 -21.45
N ALA A 123 8.71 22.35 -21.14
CA ALA A 123 10.05 22.12 -20.61
C ALA A 123 11.16 22.14 -21.67
N LYS A 124 10.85 22.45 -22.95
CA LYS A 124 11.80 22.48 -24.09
C LYS A 124 12.65 21.21 -24.19
N GLY A 125 12.09 20.05 -23.85
CA GLY A 125 12.79 18.76 -23.88
C GLY A 125 13.77 18.52 -22.73
N HIS A 126 13.93 19.43 -21.78
CA HIS A 126 14.80 19.24 -20.61
C HIS A 126 14.07 18.50 -19.49
N LEU A 127 14.53 17.27 -19.17
CA LEU A 127 13.89 16.41 -18.16
C LEU A 127 13.81 17.07 -16.77
N GLY A 128 14.87 17.82 -16.36
CA GLY A 128 14.88 18.53 -15.09
C GLY A 128 13.81 19.62 -15.00
N TRP A 129 13.62 20.42 -16.07
CA TRP A 129 12.56 21.41 -16.15
C TRP A 129 11.17 20.76 -16.19
N ALA A 130 10.99 19.65 -16.89
CA ALA A 130 9.74 18.90 -16.90
C ALA A 130 9.35 18.43 -15.50
N ALA A 131 10.30 17.93 -14.72
CA ALA A 131 10.09 17.52 -13.34
C ALA A 131 9.67 18.71 -12.45
N ILE A 132 10.32 19.88 -12.58
CA ILE A 132 9.99 21.09 -11.81
C ILE A 132 8.58 21.57 -12.17
N VAL A 133 8.23 21.64 -13.46
CA VAL A 133 6.90 22.07 -13.92
C VAL A 133 5.83 21.12 -13.39
N LEU A 134 6.04 19.81 -13.52
CA LEU A 134 5.11 18.80 -13.03
C LEU A 134 4.93 18.89 -11.52
N PHE A 135 6.02 18.99 -10.77
CA PHE A 135 5.99 19.16 -9.32
C PHE A 135 5.22 20.41 -8.89
N THR A 136 5.49 21.55 -9.57
CA THR A 136 4.82 22.82 -9.26
C THR A 136 3.33 22.76 -9.52
N ILE A 137 2.91 22.16 -10.65
CA ILE A 137 1.49 21.99 -10.98
C ILE A 137 0.83 21.06 -9.95
N THR A 138 1.45 19.94 -9.63
CA THR A 138 0.93 18.99 -8.65
C THR A 138 0.82 19.62 -7.26
N ALA A 139 1.82 20.37 -6.83
CA ALA A 139 1.81 21.07 -5.55
C ALA A 139 0.70 22.13 -5.50
N ALA A 140 0.54 22.92 -6.57
CA ALA A 140 -0.51 23.93 -6.66
C ALA A 140 -1.91 23.29 -6.62
N LEU A 141 -2.12 22.20 -7.37
CA LEU A 141 -3.39 21.46 -7.35
C LEU A 141 -3.65 20.82 -5.98
N SER A 142 -2.63 20.29 -5.33
CA SER A 142 -2.75 19.72 -3.99
C SER A 142 -3.16 20.75 -2.93
N MET A 143 -2.63 21.98 -3.03
CA MET A 143 -3.06 23.08 -2.14
C MET A 143 -4.54 23.43 -2.33
N TRP A 144 -5.02 23.39 -3.58
CA TRP A 144 -6.42 23.71 -3.87
C TRP A 144 -7.39 22.63 -3.41
N ILE A 145 -7.05 21.38 -3.69
CA ILE A 145 -7.88 20.21 -3.31
C ILE A 145 -7.93 20.04 -1.79
N SER A 146 -6.81 20.27 -1.08
CA SER A 146 -6.75 20.16 0.37
C SER A 146 -7.63 21.18 1.10
N ASN A 147 -7.81 22.37 0.53
CA ASN A 147 -8.67 23.41 1.10
C ASN A 147 -10.18 23.15 0.88
N THR A 148 -10.52 22.23 -0.01
CA THR A 148 -11.92 21.87 -0.30
C THR A 148 -12.37 20.63 0.50
N ALA A 149 -11.41 19.87 1.05
CA ALA A 149 -11.66 18.66 1.83
C ALA A 149 -11.79 18.92 3.35
N THR A 150 -11.59 20.15 3.80
CA THR A 150 -11.87 20.65 5.15
C THR A 150 -13.16 21.41 5.20
#